data_787bc52adf905b6cf8feb1e5b8e53c18
#
_entry.id   787bc52adf905b6cf8feb1e5b8e53c18
#
_cell.length_a   1.000
_cell.length_b   1.000
_cell.length_c   1.000
_cell.angle_alpha   90.00
_cell.angle_beta   90.00
_cell.angle_gamma   90.00
#
_symmetry.space_group_name_H-M   'P 1'
#
loop_
_entity.id
_entity.type
_entity.pdbx_description
1 polymer ?
#
loop_
_entity_poly.entity_id
_entity_poly.type
_entity_poly.pdbx_seq_one_letter_code
_entity_poly.pdbx_strand_id
1 'polypeptide(L)'
;MHSYDYWLILGFFALVLLPAPFLGRFYYKVMEGQRTWLTPILGPVERGCYRLAGVEAQAEQSWQKYTLALLAFNLAGFLLLFAILLFQDHLPLNPQNLPGQEWTQAFNTAVSFMTNTNWQSYSGEATLSYLSQMVGLTVQNFVSAATGLAVLVALCRGIGRKSAQTLGNFWVDMTRATLYGLLPLCLLLALYLVWQGVPQTFAQYVNALTLQGVDQVIPLGPAASQIAIKQLGTNGGGFFGVNSAHPFENPTAWSNLFEVASIILIPVALVFTFGHYVKDLRQSRAIIACMLALFLIGGATSLWAEYQPNPTLNNAAVEQTAPLEGKEARFGTTATVLWSVTTTAASNGSVNGMHDSLNPLSGMVALVNMMVGEVIFGGVGAGLYGMLLNVLIAVFLAGLMIGRTPEYLGKKLQAREVQLLVVTLLVMPVGVLVLGAIAATVPSAAATISNPGAHGFSQLLYAYTSASANNGSAFGGLGANTPFHNLMLGLGMLIGRFGYILPVLALAGSLAMKKSAPVGQNSFPTHGPLFVTLLTVTILLVGGLTFLPTLALGPVAEHLSMGF
;
A
#
# COMPACT_ATOMS: atom_id res chain seq x y z
N MET A 1 27.96 0.51 7.18
CA MET A 1 27.12 -0.67 7.43
C MET A 1 27.89 -1.70 8.25
N HIS A 2 27.27 -2.24 9.27
CA HIS A 2 27.83 -3.30 10.12
C HIS A 2 27.45 -4.69 9.58
N SER A 3 28.09 -5.76 10.08
CA SER A 3 27.74 -7.14 9.69
C SER A 3 26.25 -7.48 9.94
N TYR A 4 25.66 -6.93 11.00
CA TYR A 4 24.25 -7.08 11.31
C TYR A 4 23.32 -6.57 10.18
N ASP A 5 23.67 -5.47 9.51
CA ASP A 5 22.86 -4.87 8.43
C ASP A 5 22.69 -5.81 7.23
N TYR A 6 23.76 -6.55 6.90
CA TYR A 6 23.71 -7.54 5.81
C TYR A 6 22.81 -8.72 6.18
N TRP A 7 22.87 -9.20 7.42
CA TRP A 7 21.98 -10.28 7.89
C TRP A 7 20.53 -9.84 7.94
N LEU A 8 20.24 -8.58 8.31
CA LEU A 8 18.91 -8.01 8.28
C LEU A 8 18.33 -8.02 6.85
N ILE A 9 19.10 -7.52 5.86
CA ILE A 9 18.68 -7.48 4.46
C ILE A 9 18.49 -8.90 3.89
N LEU A 10 19.43 -9.81 4.16
CA LEU A 10 19.32 -11.21 3.71
C LEU A 10 18.11 -11.90 4.35
N GLY A 11 17.89 -11.72 5.65
CA GLY A 11 16.74 -12.26 6.38
C GLY A 11 15.42 -11.74 5.81
N PHE A 12 15.33 -10.45 5.52
CA PHE A 12 14.18 -9.85 4.89
C PHE A 12 13.85 -10.50 3.53
N PHE A 13 14.82 -10.59 2.61
CA PHE A 13 14.58 -11.23 1.31
C PHE A 13 14.27 -12.73 1.44
N ALA A 14 14.89 -13.42 2.36
CA ALA A 14 14.61 -14.85 2.62
C ALA A 14 13.16 -15.04 3.11
N LEU A 15 12.71 -14.25 4.10
CA LEU A 15 11.36 -14.32 4.63
C LEU A 15 10.27 -14.01 3.59
N VAL A 16 10.58 -13.20 2.60
CA VAL A 16 9.63 -12.82 1.54
C VAL A 16 9.68 -13.79 0.35
N LEU A 17 10.87 -14.02 -0.21
CA LEU A 17 10.99 -14.70 -1.50
C LEU A 17 10.84 -16.23 -1.39
N LEU A 18 11.27 -16.85 -0.28
CA LEU A 18 11.17 -18.30 -0.14
C LEU A 18 9.72 -18.80 -0.03
N PRO A 19 8.82 -18.21 0.79
CA PRO A 19 7.45 -18.68 0.88
C PRO A 19 6.54 -18.21 -0.28
N ALA A 20 6.91 -17.15 -1.00
CA ALA A 20 6.04 -16.51 -1.98
C ALA A 20 5.51 -17.45 -3.09
N PRO A 21 6.30 -18.36 -3.72
CA PRO A 21 5.77 -19.27 -4.73
C PRO A 21 4.71 -20.24 -4.18
N PHE A 22 4.90 -20.71 -2.94
CA PHE A 22 3.97 -21.64 -2.27
C PHE A 22 2.67 -20.92 -1.90
N LEU A 23 2.78 -19.72 -1.33
CA LEU A 23 1.65 -18.85 -1.04
C LEU A 23 0.90 -18.47 -2.31
N GLY A 24 1.59 -18.13 -3.41
CA GLY A 24 0.98 -17.80 -4.68
C GLY A 24 0.15 -18.94 -5.25
N ARG A 25 0.66 -20.18 -5.17
CA ARG A 25 -0.12 -21.37 -5.54
C ARG A 25 -1.32 -21.60 -4.63
N PHE A 26 -1.16 -21.33 -3.33
CA PHE A 26 -2.25 -21.43 -2.36
C PHE A 26 -3.35 -20.41 -2.67
N TYR A 27 -3.02 -19.14 -2.89
CA TYR A 27 -3.98 -18.10 -3.28
C TYR A 27 -4.74 -18.48 -4.55
N TYR A 28 -4.06 -18.96 -5.59
CA TYR A 28 -4.70 -19.43 -6.81
C TYR A 28 -5.75 -20.52 -6.52
N LYS A 29 -5.39 -21.53 -5.71
CA LYS A 29 -6.32 -22.61 -5.35
C LYS A 29 -7.53 -22.10 -4.58
N VAL A 30 -7.33 -21.23 -3.60
CA VAL A 30 -8.39 -20.63 -2.80
C VAL A 30 -9.36 -19.85 -3.67
N MET A 31 -8.83 -18.94 -4.50
CA MET A 31 -9.68 -18.06 -5.32
C MET A 31 -10.45 -18.81 -6.41
N GLU A 32 -9.93 -19.93 -6.89
CA GLU A 32 -10.64 -20.82 -7.82
C GLU A 32 -11.50 -21.88 -7.11
N GLY A 33 -11.68 -21.79 -5.80
CA GLY A 33 -12.54 -22.69 -5.03
C GLY A 33 -12.04 -24.13 -4.93
N GLN A 34 -10.76 -24.35 -5.19
CA GLN A 34 -10.15 -25.69 -5.06
C GLN A 34 -9.94 -26.03 -3.58
N ARG A 35 -10.04 -27.31 -3.27
CA ARG A 35 -9.85 -27.79 -1.90
C ARG A 35 -8.41 -27.55 -1.43
N THR A 36 -8.27 -26.95 -0.26
CA THR A 36 -7.00 -26.70 0.44
C THR A 36 -7.02 -27.34 1.82
N TRP A 37 -5.89 -27.37 2.52
CA TRP A 37 -5.80 -27.88 3.88
C TRP A 37 -6.63 -27.09 4.91
N LEU A 38 -6.94 -25.80 4.62
CA LEU A 38 -7.84 -24.97 5.45
C LEU A 38 -9.34 -25.21 5.16
N THR A 39 -9.68 -25.80 4.03
CA THR A 39 -11.09 -26.00 3.63
C THR A 39 -11.93 -26.79 4.64
N PRO A 40 -11.42 -27.84 5.34
CA PRO A 40 -12.21 -28.52 6.37
C PRO A 40 -12.60 -27.62 7.53
N ILE A 41 -11.77 -26.66 7.91
CA ILE A 41 -11.97 -25.75 9.04
C ILE A 41 -12.79 -24.52 8.61
N LEU A 42 -12.37 -23.84 7.55
CA LEU A 42 -12.96 -22.56 7.11
C LEU A 42 -14.14 -22.71 6.17
N GLY A 43 -14.30 -23.87 5.49
CA GLY A 43 -15.41 -24.10 4.56
C GLY A 43 -16.80 -24.03 5.19
N PRO A 44 -17.03 -24.53 6.41
CA PRO A 44 -18.31 -24.29 7.11
C PRO A 44 -18.58 -22.81 7.36
N VAL A 45 -17.56 -22.04 7.75
CA VAL A 45 -17.66 -20.59 7.98
C VAL A 45 -17.96 -19.87 6.68
N GLU A 46 -17.24 -20.18 5.60
CA GLU A 46 -17.47 -19.64 4.25
C GLU A 46 -18.92 -19.84 3.80
N ARG A 47 -19.45 -21.07 3.92
CA ARG A 47 -20.85 -21.36 3.59
C ARG A 47 -21.85 -20.64 4.51
N GLY A 48 -21.49 -20.44 5.77
CA GLY A 48 -22.27 -19.65 6.73
C GLY A 48 -22.38 -18.20 6.27
N CYS A 49 -21.27 -17.57 5.89
CA CYS A 49 -21.23 -16.20 5.36
C CYS A 49 -22.12 -16.06 4.11
N TYR A 50 -22.05 -17.01 3.17
CA TYR A 50 -22.88 -16.97 1.96
C TYR A 50 -24.37 -17.08 2.28
N ARG A 51 -24.77 -17.95 3.21
CA ARG A 51 -26.17 -18.07 3.64
C ARG A 51 -26.69 -16.79 4.28
N LEU A 52 -25.91 -16.22 5.19
CA LEU A 52 -26.29 -14.98 5.89
C LEU A 52 -26.42 -13.79 4.95
N ALA A 53 -25.54 -13.70 3.95
CA ALA A 53 -25.51 -12.62 2.98
C ALA A 53 -26.41 -12.89 1.75
N GLY A 54 -27.10 -14.03 1.65
CA GLY A 54 -27.89 -14.39 0.48
C GLY A 54 -27.07 -14.52 -0.81
N VAL A 55 -25.79 -14.91 -0.70
CA VAL A 55 -24.88 -15.00 -1.85
C VAL A 55 -24.95 -16.38 -2.48
N GLU A 56 -25.30 -16.42 -3.75
CA GLU A 56 -25.20 -17.63 -4.58
C GLU A 56 -23.77 -17.78 -5.12
N ALA A 57 -23.00 -18.68 -4.53
CA ALA A 57 -21.55 -18.80 -4.80
C ALA A 57 -21.21 -19.20 -6.24
N GLN A 58 -22.16 -19.83 -6.96
CA GLN A 58 -22.00 -20.27 -8.35
C GLN A 58 -22.39 -19.20 -9.38
N ALA A 59 -23.10 -18.14 -8.94
CA ALA A 59 -23.55 -17.08 -9.83
C ALA A 59 -22.39 -16.15 -10.19
N GLU A 60 -21.91 -16.23 -11.43
CA GLU A 60 -20.87 -15.34 -11.94
C GLU A 60 -21.45 -13.98 -12.37
N GLN A 61 -20.69 -12.93 -12.15
CA GLN A 61 -21.03 -11.55 -12.45
C GLN A 61 -20.31 -11.02 -13.68
N SER A 62 -21.00 -10.22 -14.50
CA SER A 62 -20.35 -9.38 -15.51
C SER A 62 -19.49 -8.32 -14.80
N TRP A 63 -18.56 -7.70 -15.53
CA TRP A 63 -17.70 -6.67 -14.95
C TRP A 63 -18.50 -5.51 -14.35
N GLN A 64 -19.64 -5.12 -14.92
CA GLN A 64 -20.50 -4.07 -14.40
C GLN A 64 -21.14 -4.46 -13.05
N LYS A 65 -21.71 -5.68 -12.97
CA LYS A 65 -22.31 -6.19 -11.73
C LYS A 65 -21.26 -6.36 -10.64
N TYR A 66 -20.07 -6.83 -11.00
CA TYR A 66 -18.94 -6.96 -10.09
C TYR A 66 -18.52 -5.59 -9.54
N THR A 67 -18.39 -4.59 -10.42
CA THR A 67 -18.05 -3.21 -10.04
C THR A 67 -19.12 -2.59 -9.14
N LEU A 68 -20.40 -2.77 -9.45
CA LEU A 68 -21.49 -2.24 -8.63
C LEU A 68 -21.50 -2.86 -7.23
N ALA A 69 -21.29 -4.17 -7.13
CA ALA A 69 -21.18 -4.87 -5.85
C ALA A 69 -20.00 -4.33 -5.02
N LEU A 70 -18.84 -4.12 -5.66
CA LEU A 70 -17.65 -3.52 -5.03
C LEU A 70 -17.94 -2.10 -4.52
N LEU A 71 -18.54 -1.25 -5.32
CA LEU A 71 -18.86 0.13 -4.93
C LEU A 71 -19.87 0.17 -3.77
N ALA A 72 -20.94 -0.66 -3.84
CA ALA A 72 -21.93 -0.74 -2.77
C ALA A 72 -21.30 -1.22 -1.45
N PHE A 73 -20.43 -2.22 -1.50
CA PHE A 73 -19.71 -2.73 -0.33
C PHE A 73 -18.81 -1.67 0.30
N ASN A 74 -17.99 -0.99 -0.51
CA ASN A 74 -17.08 0.05 -0.01
C ASN A 74 -17.85 1.27 0.53
N LEU A 75 -18.95 1.67 -0.11
CA LEU A 75 -19.82 2.75 0.39
C LEU A 75 -20.42 2.38 1.75
N ALA A 76 -20.92 1.17 1.91
CA ALA A 76 -21.44 0.70 3.19
C ALA A 76 -20.34 0.69 4.29
N GLY A 77 -19.13 0.25 3.95
CA GLY A 77 -17.97 0.29 4.86
C GLY A 77 -17.60 1.72 5.25
N PHE A 78 -17.59 2.64 4.29
CA PHE A 78 -17.37 4.08 4.55
C PHE A 78 -18.40 4.64 5.52
N LEU A 79 -19.68 4.44 5.23
CA LEU A 79 -20.79 4.99 6.06
C LEU A 79 -20.75 4.41 7.49
N LEU A 80 -20.48 3.12 7.63
CA LEU A 80 -20.36 2.47 8.93
C LEU A 80 -19.19 3.04 9.73
N LEU A 81 -18.00 3.12 9.11
CA LEU A 81 -16.82 3.66 9.79
C LEU A 81 -17.02 5.13 10.14
N PHE A 82 -17.54 5.95 9.22
CA PHE A 82 -17.82 7.35 9.45
C PHE A 82 -18.77 7.54 10.66
N ALA A 83 -19.84 6.75 10.73
CA ALA A 83 -20.75 6.79 11.87
C ALA A 83 -20.09 6.37 13.19
N ILE A 84 -19.26 5.30 13.19
CA ILE A 84 -18.52 4.89 14.39
C ILE A 84 -17.62 6.02 14.89
N LEU A 85 -16.89 6.70 14.01
CA LEU A 85 -15.97 7.77 14.39
C LEU A 85 -16.69 9.03 14.92
N LEU A 86 -17.84 9.38 14.34
CA LEU A 86 -18.63 10.51 14.81
C LEU A 86 -19.28 10.27 16.19
N PHE A 87 -19.73 9.04 16.46
CA PHE A 87 -20.54 8.71 17.63
C PHE A 87 -19.84 7.80 18.63
N GLN A 88 -18.48 7.74 18.62
CA GLN A 88 -17.73 6.84 19.48
C GLN A 88 -17.90 7.12 20.99
N ASP A 89 -18.23 8.33 21.36
CA ASP A 89 -18.54 8.75 22.74
C ASP A 89 -19.82 8.10 23.29
N HIS A 90 -20.74 7.66 22.41
CA HIS A 90 -21.96 6.94 22.75
C HIS A 90 -21.82 5.42 22.63
N LEU A 91 -20.66 4.94 22.13
CA LEU A 91 -20.43 3.52 21.90
C LEU A 91 -19.65 2.86 23.06
N PRO A 92 -19.82 1.54 23.26
CA PRO A 92 -19.07 0.83 24.29
C PRO A 92 -17.55 0.76 23.98
N LEU A 93 -16.78 0.26 24.95
CA LEU A 93 -15.31 0.10 24.84
C LEU A 93 -14.57 1.43 24.61
N ASN A 94 -15.04 2.48 25.28
CA ASN A 94 -14.39 3.79 25.35
C ASN A 94 -13.98 4.13 26.81
N PRO A 95 -13.00 3.40 27.39
CA PRO A 95 -12.66 3.56 28.81
C PRO A 95 -12.01 4.91 29.12
N GLN A 96 -11.50 5.63 28.15
CA GLN A 96 -10.92 6.97 28.29
C GLN A 96 -11.94 8.09 28.09
N ASN A 97 -13.20 7.77 27.79
CA ASN A 97 -14.27 8.73 27.46
C ASN A 97 -13.88 9.72 26.34
N LEU A 98 -13.23 9.21 25.30
CA LEU A 98 -12.82 10.03 24.16
C LEU A 98 -14.05 10.54 23.38
N PRO A 99 -14.08 11.82 23.00
CA PRO A 99 -15.20 12.40 22.24
C PRO A 99 -15.26 11.84 20.82
N GLY A 100 -16.41 12.05 20.12
CA GLY A 100 -16.50 11.82 18.68
C GLY A 100 -15.50 12.68 17.91
N GLN A 101 -15.00 12.18 16.78
CA GLN A 101 -14.13 12.96 15.91
C GLN A 101 -14.88 14.13 15.26
N GLU A 102 -14.17 15.25 15.01
CA GLU A 102 -14.67 16.32 14.15
C GLU A 102 -15.00 15.76 12.76
N TRP A 103 -16.09 16.21 12.16
CA TRP A 103 -16.65 15.56 10.96
C TRP A 103 -15.72 15.53 9.74
N THR A 104 -14.86 16.54 9.53
CA THR A 104 -13.91 16.52 8.42
C THR A 104 -12.78 15.51 8.65
N GLN A 105 -12.33 15.38 9.90
CA GLN A 105 -11.35 14.37 10.30
C GLN A 105 -11.97 12.96 10.22
N ALA A 106 -13.19 12.77 10.69
CA ALA A 106 -13.93 11.51 10.57
C ALA A 106 -14.15 11.11 9.10
N PHE A 107 -14.49 12.09 8.23
CA PHE A 107 -14.60 11.89 6.79
C PHE A 107 -13.27 11.42 6.19
N ASN A 108 -12.18 12.15 6.48
CA ASN A 108 -10.84 11.79 6.00
C ASN A 108 -10.45 10.39 6.44
N THR A 109 -10.63 10.07 7.74
CA THR A 109 -10.31 8.75 8.30
C THR A 109 -11.14 7.65 7.65
N ALA A 110 -12.45 7.83 7.50
CA ALA A 110 -13.33 6.84 6.89
C ALA A 110 -12.97 6.57 5.41
N VAL A 111 -12.71 7.63 4.63
CA VAL A 111 -12.21 7.51 3.26
C VAL A 111 -10.87 6.79 3.24
N SER A 112 -9.95 7.20 4.09
CA SER A 112 -8.59 6.69 4.18
C SER A 112 -8.56 5.18 4.42
N PHE A 113 -9.32 4.69 5.38
CA PHE A 113 -9.36 3.26 5.71
C PHE A 113 -10.16 2.45 4.67
N MET A 114 -11.24 3.01 4.11
CA MET A 114 -11.99 2.38 3.04
C MET A 114 -11.14 2.22 1.76
N THR A 115 -10.29 3.19 1.45
CA THR A 115 -9.42 3.16 0.26
C THR A 115 -8.11 2.39 0.46
N ASN A 116 -7.89 1.79 1.63
CA ASN A 116 -6.64 1.11 2.01
C ASN A 116 -5.43 2.05 2.12
N THR A 117 -5.66 3.35 2.26
CA THR A 117 -4.60 4.36 2.40
C THR A 117 -4.08 4.41 3.82
N ASN A 118 -4.97 4.41 4.79
CA ASN A 118 -4.72 4.52 6.22
C ASN A 118 -3.94 5.77 6.64
N TRP A 119 -4.06 6.86 5.88
CA TRP A 119 -3.61 8.19 6.29
C TRP A 119 -4.30 8.60 7.59
N GLN A 120 -3.54 9.08 8.56
CA GLN A 120 -4.03 9.55 9.86
C GLN A 120 -3.39 10.91 10.19
N SER A 121 -4.21 11.94 10.39
CA SER A 121 -3.78 13.26 10.89
C SER A 121 -4.06 13.41 12.39
N TYR A 122 -3.98 12.32 13.14
CA TYR A 122 -4.21 12.23 14.59
C TYR A 122 -3.42 11.07 15.19
N SER A 123 -3.22 11.10 16.50
CA SER A 123 -2.68 9.98 17.28
C SER A 123 -3.83 9.09 17.75
N GLY A 124 -3.81 7.81 17.35
CA GLY A 124 -4.92 6.89 17.60
C GLY A 124 -5.23 6.70 19.08
N GLU A 125 -4.21 6.58 19.91
CA GLU A 125 -4.32 6.43 21.36
C GLU A 125 -4.95 7.64 22.09
N ALA A 126 -4.83 8.82 21.51
CA ALA A 126 -5.40 10.06 22.07
C ALA A 126 -6.77 10.42 21.48
N THR A 127 -7.21 9.74 20.42
CA THR A 127 -8.36 10.17 19.62
C THR A 127 -9.42 9.09 19.48
N LEU A 128 -9.06 7.80 19.49
CA LEU A 128 -9.94 6.70 19.15
C LEU A 128 -10.19 5.74 20.30
N SER A 129 -11.46 5.39 20.51
CA SER A 129 -11.86 4.33 21.43
C SER A 129 -11.41 2.95 20.95
N TYR A 130 -11.38 1.96 21.85
CA TYR A 130 -11.05 0.58 21.46
C TYR A 130 -12.03 0.01 20.44
N LEU A 131 -13.31 0.36 20.53
CA LEU A 131 -14.30 -0.05 19.55
C LEU A 131 -13.98 0.54 18.18
N SER A 132 -13.68 1.84 18.10
CA SER A 132 -13.29 2.51 16.85
C SER A 132 -12.05 1.86 16.23
N GLN A 133 -11.03 1.54 17.04
CA GLN A 133 -9.82 0.87 16.59
C GLN A 133 -10.08 -0.56 16.07
N MET A 134 -10.92 -1.34 16.76
CA MET A 134 -11.17 -2.75 16.42
C MET A 134 -12.24 -2.92 15.34
N VAL A 135 -13.48 -2.49 15.65
CA VAL A 135 -14.63 -2.70 14.77
C VAL A 135 -14.62 -1.72 13.61
N GLY A 136 -14.11 -0.52 13.83
CA GLY A 136 -13.90 0.48 12.79
C GLY A 136 -12.65 0.15 11.95
N LEU A 137 -11.48 0.51 12.45
CA LEU A 137 -10.25 0.51 11.65
C LEU A 137 -9.75 -0.89 11.28
N THR A 138 -9.66 -1.82 12.26
CA THR A 138 -9.12 -3.16 11.99
C THR A 138 -10.00 -3.96 11.02
N VAL A 139 -11.33 -3.90 11.15
CA VAL A 139 -12.24 -4.55 10.18
C VAL A 139 -12.05 -3.94 8.80
N GLN A 140 -11.96 -2.62 8.72
CA GLN A 140 -11.77 -1.94 7.44
C GLN A 140 -10.41 -2.31 6.79
N ASN A 141 -9.36 -2.53 7.58
CA ASN A 141 -8.07 -3.02 7.09
C ASN A 141 -8.19 -4.39 6.40
N PHE A 142 -8.96 -5.32 6.97
CA PHE A 142 -9.22 -6.60 6.32
C PHE A 142 -9.97 -6.45 5.00
N VAL A 143 -11.07 -5.71 5.00
CA VAL A 143 -11.96 -5.67 3.83
C VAL A 143 -11.43 -4.78 2.71
N SER A 144 -10.67 -3.71 3.02
CA SER A 144 -10.04 -2.88 2.00
C SER A 144 -8.89 -3.60 1.28
N ALA A 145 -8.10 -4.40 2.00
CA ALA A 145 -7.08 -5.27 1.42
C ALA A 145 -7.70 -6.39 0.57
N ALA A 146 -8.76 -7.04 1.08
CA ALA A 146 -9.50 -8.07 0.35
C ALA A 146 -10.14 -7.51 -0.94
N THR A 147 -10.61 -6.26 -0.93
CA THR A 147 -11.10 -5.57 -2.13
C THR A 147 -10.01 -5.49 -3.21
N GLY A 148 -8.79 -5.08 -2.85
CA GLY A 148 -7.66 -5.04 -3.78
C GLY A 148 -7.35 -6.41 -4.40
N LEU A 149 -7.35 -7.46 -3.56
CA LEU A 149 -7.13 -8.84 -4.01
C LEU A 149 -8.25 -9.32 -4.95
N ALA A 150 -9.51 -9.00 -4.64
CA ALA A 150 -10.66 -9.35 -5.47
C ALA A 150 -10.56 -8.70 -6.87
N VAL A 151 -10.18 -7.42 -6.95
CA VAL A 151 -9.94 -6.71 -8.23
C VAL A 151 -8.82 -7.36 -9.03
N LEU A 152 -7.71 -7.71 -8.38
CA LEU A 152 -6.62 -8.42 -9.04
C LEU A 152 -7.07 -9.75 -9.63
N VAL A 153 -7.81 -10.55 -8.86
CA VAL A 153 -8.31 -11.86 -9.32
C VAL A 153 -9.25 -11.69 -10.50
N ALA A 154 -10.13 -10.68 -10.48
CA ALA A 154 -10.98 -10.34 -11.61
C ALA A 154 -10.15 -10.01 -12.86
N LEU A 155 -9.06 -9.23 -12.74
CA LEU A 155 -8.14 -8.94 -13.85
C LEU A 155 -7.39 -10.20 -14.32
N CYS A 156 -6.89 -11.01 -13.39
CA CYS A 156 -6.23 -12.28 -13.74
C CYS A 156 -7.15 -13.22 -14.54
N ARG A 157 -8.43 -13.32 -14.13
CA ARG A 157 -9.45 -14.05 -14.89
C ARG A 157 -9.71 -13.39 -16.23
N GLY A 158 -9.78 -12.05 -16.30
CA GLY A 158 -9.92 -11.28 -17.54
C GLY A 158 -8.82 -11.58 -18.54
N ILE A 159 -7.57 -11.69 -18.08
CA ILE A 159 -6.42 -12.04 -18.93
C ILE A 159 -6.40 -13.54 -19.29
N GLY A 160 -6.66 -14.42 -18.30
CA GLY A 160 -6.53 -15.87 -18.48
C GLY A 160 -7.71 -16.54 -19.21
N ARG A 161 -8.94 -16.03 -19.06
CA ARG A 161 -10.15 -16.60 -19.69
C ARG A 161 -10.25 -16.24 -21.17
N LYS A 162 -10.96 -17.05 -21.93
CA LYS A 162 -11.19 -16.87 -23.39
C LYS A 162 -12.68 -16.79 -23.65
N SER A 163 -13.13 -15.77 -24.40
CA SER A 163 -14.53 -15.60 -24.82
C SER A 163 -15.53 -15.68 -23.66
N ALA A 164 -15.15 -15.17 -22.48
CA ALA A 164 -15.99 -15.16 -21.30
C ALA A 164 -16.66 -13.78 -21.11
N GLN A 165 -17.90 -13.77 -20.62
CA GLN A 165 -18.65 -12.54 -20.33
C GLN A 165 -18.62 -12.16 -18.84
N THR A 166 -18.03 -13.00 -18.00
CA THR A 166 -18.06 -12.90 -16.55
C THR A 166 -16.65 -12.94 -15.96
N LEU A 167 -16.49 -12.35 -14.76
CA LEU A 167 -15.22 -12.23 -14.05
C LEU A 167 -15.17 -13.03 -12.74
N GLY A 168 -16.26 -13.68 -12.36
CA GLY A 168 -16.45 -14.36 -11.08
C GLY A 168 -17.52 -13.65 -10.23
N ASN A 169 -17.47 -13.79 -8.92
CA ASN A 169 -18.40 -13.18 -8.00
C ASN A 169 -17.66 -12.40 -6.92
N PHE A 170 -17.89 -11.08 -6.84
CA PHE A 170 -17.23 -10.18 -5.90
C PHE A 170 -17.37 -10.63 -4.44
N TRP A 171 -18.56 -11.04 -4.03
CA TRP A 171 -18.82 -11.45 -2.64
C TRP A 171 -18.06 -12.73 -2.26
N VAL A 172 -17.95 -13.66 -3.21
CA VAL A 172 -17.16 -14.89 -3.06
C VAL A 172 -15.68 -14.56 -2.96
N ASP A 173 -15.18 -13.70 -3.84
CA ASP A 173 -13.78 -13.31 -3.87
C ASP A 173 -13.41 -12.56 -2.57
N MET A 174 -14.25 -11.65 -2.09
CA MET A 174 -14.09 -10.95 -0.81
C MET A 174 -14.03 -11.90 0.38
N THR A 175 -14.98 -12.83 0.46
CA THR A 175 -15.06 -13.80 1.57
C THR A 175 -13.82 -14.68 1.59
N ARG A 176 -13.39 -15.20 0.44
CA ARG A 176 -12.20 -16.06 0.33
C ARG A 176 -10.91 -15.30 0.61
N ALA A 177 -10.77 -14.07 0.08
CA ALA A 177 -9.63 -13.23 0.35
C ALA A 177 -9.47 -12.96 1.85
N THR A 178 -10.57 -12.67 2.54
CA THR A 178 -10.56 -12.41 3.98
C THR A 178 -10.30 -13.68 4.79
N LEU A 179 -11.12 -14.72 4.61
CA LEU A 179 -11.09 -15.91 5.48
C LEU A 179 -9.86 -16.79 5.26
N TYR A 180 -9.45 -17.00 4.02
CA TYR A 180 -8.32 -17.89 3.70
C TYR A 180 -7.04 -17.13 3.43
N GLY A 181 -7.16 -15.94 2.82
CA GLY A 181 -6.01 -15.17 2.38
C GLY A 181 -5.36 -14.37 3.51
N LEU A 182 -6.14 -13.61 4.25
CA LEU A 182 -5.63 -12.67 5.25
C LEU A 182 -5.68 -13.21 6.68
N LEU A 183 -6.84 -13.68 7.11
CA LEU A 183 -7.10 -14.01 8.52
C LEU A 183 -6.11 -15.03 9.14
N PRO A 184 -5.74 -16.16 8.50
CA PRO A 184 -4.82 -17.12 9.10
C PRO A 184 -3.42 -16.55 9.32
N LEU A 185 -2.89 -15.80 8.34
CA LEU A 185 -1.58 -15.16 8.45
C LEU A 185 -1.60 -14.05 9.51
N CYS A 186 -2.68 -13.26 9.57
CA CYS A 186 -2.84 -12.21 10.58
C CYS A 186 -2.92 -12.79 11.99
N LEU A 187 -3.60 -13.91 12.18
CA LEU A 187 -3.65 -14.57 13.48
C LEU A 187 -2.27 -15.03 13.94
N LEU A 188 -1.49 -15.65 13.04
CA LEU A 188 -0.14 -16.08 13.35
C LEU A 188 0.77 -14.90 13.69
N LEU A 189 0.70 -13.82 12.89
CA LEU A 189 1.50 -12.62 13.14
C LEU A 189 1.06 -11.90 14.43
N ALA A 190 -0.23 -11.83 14.72
CA ALA A 190 -0.74 -11.22 15.96
C ALA A 190 -0.25 -11.97 17.20
N LEU A 191 -0.31 -13.31 17.21
CA LEU A 191 0.23 -14.13 18.29
C LEU A 191 1.74 -13.95 18.47
N TYR A 192 2.47 -13.86 17.35
CA TYR A 192 3.90 -13.55 17.38
C TYR A 192 4.18 -12.17 17.97
N LEU A 193 3.43 -11.13 17.58
CA LEU A 193 3.58 -9.77 18.10
C LEU A 193 3.26 -9.69 19.60
N VAL A 194 2.22 -10.38 20.07
CA VAL A 194 1.94 -10.51 21.51
C VAL A 194 3.12 -11.14 22.25
N TRP A 195 3.70 -12.20 21.67
CA TRP A 195 4.90 -12.83 22.24
C TRP A 195 6.10 -11.90 22.28
N GLN A 196 6.22 -10.97 21.32
CA GLN A 196 7.26 -9.92 21.30
C GLN A 196 6.99 -8.78 22.30
N GLY A 197 5.80 -8.71 22.91
CA GLY A 197 5.45 -7.69 23.90
C GLY A 197 4.49 -6.60 23.40
N VAL A 198 3.92 -6.76 22.20
CA VAL A 198 2.87 -5.85 21.71
C VAL A 198 1.58 -6.05 22.50
N PRO A 199 0.95 -4.99 23.06
CA PRO A 199 -0.24 -5.13 23.88
C PRO A 199 -1.45 -5.63 23.07
N GLN A 200 -2.23 -6.54 23.72
CA GLN A 200 -3.53 -7.01 23.24
C GLN A 200 -4.46 -7.12 24.44
N THR A 201 -5.03 -6.00 24.86
CA THR A 201 -5.80 -5.89 26.10
C THR A 201 -6.96 -4.90 25.97
N PHE A 202 -7.96 -5.04 26.83
CA PHE A 202 -9.04 -4.07 27.04
C PHE A 202 -8.88 -3.27 28.33
N ALA A 203 -7.75 -3.43 29.03
CA ALA A 203 -7.47 -2.65 30.22
C ALA A 203 -7.43 -1.14 29.93
N GLN A 204 -7.76 -0.34 30.92
CA GLN A 204 -7.60 1.11 30.85
C GLN A 204 -6.12 1.47 30.76
N TYR A 205 -5.83 2.70 30.33
CA TYR A 205 -4.48 3.25 30.33
C TYR A 205 -3.92 3.28 31.75
N VAL A 206 -2.61 3.10 31.85
CA VAL A 206 -1.91 3.08 33.15
C VAL A 206 -1.30 4.43 33.41
N ASN A 207 -1.61 5.00 34.56
CA ASN A 207 -0.94 6.20 35.05
C ASN A 207 0.34 5.81 35.80
N ALA A 208 1.46 6.44 35.45
CA ALA A 208 2.76 6.25 36.05
C ALA A 208 3.36 7.62 36.41
N LEU A 209 4.15 7.66 37.46
CA LEU A 209 4.94 8.85 37.81
C LEU A 209 6.32 8.77 37.17
N THR A 210 6.72 9.83 36.46
CA THR A 210 8.09 9.96 35.98
C THR A 210 9.08 10.21 37.09
N LEU A 211 10.39 10.07 36.79
CA LEU A 211 11.44 10.40 37.77
C LEU A 211 11.39 11.87 38.23
N GLN A 212 10.81 12.76 37.43
CA GLN A 212 10.61 14.17 37.75
C GLN A 212 9.32 14.43 38.55
N GLY A 213 8.54 13.38 38.90
CA GLY A 213 7.28 13.52 39.64
C GLY A 213 6.11 14.03 38.77
N VAL A 214 6.18 13.92 37.46
CA VAL A 214 5.10 14.30 36.53
C VAL A 214 4.29 13.06 36.19
N ASP A 215 2.96 13.17 36.14
CA ASP A 215 2.07 12.10 35.69
C ASP A 215 2.29 11.80 34.21
N GLN A 216 2.48 10.52 33.88
CA GLN A 216 2.56 9.99 32.53
C GLN A 216 1.46 8.97 32.32
N VAL A 217 0.67 9.15 31.25
CA VAL A 217 -0.34 8.19 30.83
C VAL A 217 0.31 7.22 29.82
N ILE A 218 0.32 5.93 30.16
CA ILE A 218 0.82 4.86 29.28
C ILE A 218 -0.38 4.26 28.56
N PRO A 219 -0.51 4.50 27.22
CA PRO A 219 -1.62 3.98 26.44
C PRO A 219 -1.51 2.47 26.26
N LEU A 220 -2.63 1.77 26.34
CA LEU A 220 -2.77 0.35 26.08
C LEU A 220 -3.90 0.11 25.08
N GLY A 221 -4.12 -1.14 24.72
CA GLY A 221 -5.27 -1.50 23.87
C GLY A 221 -5.09 -2.81 23.11
N PRO A 222 -6.07 -3.17 22.26
CA PRO A 222 -6.02 -4.37 21.42
C PRO A 222 -5.18 -4.11 20.16
N ALA A 223 -3.88 -3.80 20.34
CA ALA A 223 -3.01 -3.31 19.27
C ALA A 223 -2.48 -4.42 18.35
N ALA A 224 -2.04 -5.56 18.90
CA ALA A 224 -1.35 -6.59 18.12
C ALA A 224 -2.17 -7.11 16.94
N SER A 225 -3.49 -7.28 17.10
CA SER A 225 -4.38 -7.72 16.02
C SER A 225 -4.50 -6.70 14.90
N GLN A 226 -4.55 -5.40 15.23
CA GLN A 226 -4.55 -4.34 14.23
C GLN A 226 -3.21 -4.25 13.50
N ILE A 227 -2.09 -4.33 14.23
CA ILE A 227 -0.74 -4.27 13.64
C ILE A 227 -0.51 -5.43 12.68
N ALA A 228 -0.97 -6.63 13.01
CA ALA A 228 -0.84 -7.78 12.13
C ALA A 228 -1.51 -7.55 10.77
N ILE A 229 -2.77 -7.08 10.74
CA ILE A 229 -3.47 -6.82 9.48
C ILE A 229 -2.93 -5.57 8.78
N LYS A 230 -2.54 -4.51 9.52
CA LYS A 230 -2.00 -3.31 8.89
C LYS A 230 -0.75 -3.59 8.05
N GLN A 231 0.06 -4.57 8.46
CA GLN A 231 1.25 -4.96 7.69
C GLN A 231 0.90 -5.95 6.57
N LEU A 232 0.24 -7.07 6.89
CA LEU A 232 -0.13 -8.09 5.90
C LEU A 232 -1.15 -7.62 4.86
N GLY A 233 -2.04 -6.70 5.23
CA GLY A 233 -3.02 -6.08 4.34
C GLY A 233 -2.47 -4.90 3.55
N THR A 234 -1.19 -4.52 3.76
CA THR A 234 -0.59 -3.30 3.21
C THR A 234 -1.42 -2.06 3.51
N ASN A 235 -1.86 -1.92 4.75
CA ASN A 235 -2.72 -0.81 5.21
C ASN A 235 -1.91 0.35 5.80
N GLY A 236 -1.07 0.05 6.81
CA GLY A 236 -0.07 0.94 7.38
C GLY A 236 -0.52 1.90 8.47
N GLY A 237 -1.81 2.03 8.75
CA GLY A 237 -2.28 2.89 9.84
C GLY A 237 -1.84 2.40 11.22
N GLY A 238 -1.37 3.31 12.07
CA GLY A 238 -0.91 3.00 13.41
C GLY A 238 -2.05 2.93 14.43
N PHE A 239 -1.90 2.05 15.42
CA PHE A 239 -2.69 2.08 16.63
C PHE A 239 -2.25 3.27 17.50
N PHE A 240 -0.93 3.51 17.57
CA PHE A 240 -0.27 4.61 18.27
C PHE A 240 0.26 5.68 17.31
N GLY A 241 0.41 6.92 17.79
CA GLY A 241 0.61 8.12 16.99
C GLY A 241 1.89 8.17 16.15
N VAL A 242 2.98 7.51 16.60
CA VAL A 242 4.23 7.41 15.83
C VAL A 242 4.34 6.12 15.02
N ASN A 243 3.22 5.40 14.86
CA ASN A 243 3.11 4.18 14.08
C ASN A 243 4.14 3.11 14.52
N SER A 244 4.75 2.37 13.61
CA SER A 244 5.71 1.30 13.94
C SER A 244 7.08 1.78 14.47
N ALA A 245 7.27 3.09 14.70
CA ALA A 245 8.32 3.63 15.54
C ALA A 245 7.98 3.52 17.04
N HIS A 246 6.68 3.42 17.38
CA HIS A 246 6.24 3.29 18.76
C HIS A 246 6.67 1.96 19.38
N PRO A 247 7.25 1.95 20.62
CA PRO A 247 7.70 0.72 21.26
C PRO A 247 6.62 -0.34 21.46
N PHE A 248 5.36 0.06 21.61
CA PHE A 248 4.22 -0.85 21.77
C PHE A 248 3.65 -1.37 20.45
N GLU A 249 4.11 -0.88 19.31
CA GLU A 249 3.81 -1.52 18.02
C GLU A 249 4.93 -2.44 17.57
N ASN A 250 6.18 -2.00 17.76
CA ASN A 250 7.37 -2.65 17.23
C ASN A 250 8.49 -2.64 18.28
N PRO A 251 8.41 -3.51 19.31
CA PRO A 251 9.29 -3.45 20.47
C PRO A 251 10.74 -3.91 20.23
N THR A 252 10.97 -4.83 19.29
CA THR A 252 12.26 -5.52 19.15
C THR A 252 12.77 -5.51 17.70
N ALA A 253 14.06 -5.81 17.50
CA ALA A 253 14.62 -5.99 16.17
C ALA A 253 13.96 -7.17 15.40
N TRP A 254 13.47 -8.16 16.11
CA TRP A 254 12.75 -9.30 15.52
C TRP A 254 11.34 -8.92 15.09
N SER A 255 10.59 -8.15 15.92
CA SER A 255 9.30 -7.63 15.47
C SER A 255 9.47 -6.74 14.25
N ASN A 256 10.50 -5.88 14.22
CA ASN A 256 10.82 -5.02 13.09
C ASN A 256 11.05 -5.82 11.79
N LEU A 257 11.84 -6.89 11.85
CA LEU A 257 12.12 -7.74 10.68
C LEU A 257 10.85 -8.44 10.18
N PHE A 258 10.05 -9.03 11.08
CA PHE A 258 8.83 -9.75 10.68
C PHE A 258 7.74 -8.81 10.19
N GLU A 259 7.59 -7.64 10.77
CA GLU A 259 6.63 -6.64 10.30
C GLU A 259 7.00 -6.12 8.91
N VAL A 260 8.25 -5.68 8.69
CA VAL A 260 8.66 -5.15 7.39
C VAL A 260 8.60 -6.23 6.28
N ALA A 261 8.93 -7.48 6.60
CA ALA A 261 8.80 -8.60 5.64
C ALA A 261 7.32 -8.89 5.33
N SER A 262 6.42 -8.77 6.32
CA SER A 262 4.99 -8.98 6.16
C SER A 262 4.34 -7.99 5.21
N ILE A 263 4.87 -6.77 5.09
CA ILE A 263 4.35 -5.74 4.18
C ILE A 263 4.31 -6.25 2.73
N ILE A 264 5.39 -6.86 2.24
CA ILE A 264 5.46 -7.28 0.83
C ILE A 264 5.27 -8.77 0.60
N LEU A 265 5.08 -9.57 1.64
CA LEU A 265 4.94 -11.03 1.53
C LEU A 265 3.77 -11.44 0.62
N ILE A 266 2.58 -10.90 0.89
CA ILE A 266 1.38 -11.19 0.10
C ILE A 266 1.48 -10.58 -1.31
N PRO A 267 1.85 -9.29 -1.51
CA PRO A 267 2.08 -8.73 -2.83
C PRO A 267 3.00 -9.58 -3.72
N VAL A 268 4.14 -10.02 -3.20
CA VAL A 268 5.08 -10.88 -3.95
C VAL A 268 4.46 -12.25 -4.28
N ALA A 269 3.73 -12.85 -3.33
CA ALA A 269 3.03 -14.12 -3.56
C ALA A 269 1.98 -14.01 -4.68
N LEU A 270 1.27 -12.88 -4.75
CA LEU A 270 0.24 -12.66 -5.77
C LEU A 270 0.81 -12.60 -7.19
N VAL A 271 2.08 -12.23 -7.38
CA VAL A 271 2.73 -12.32 -8.70
C VAL A 271 2.83 -13.77 -9.18
N PHE A 272 3.10 -14.72 -8.28
CA PHE A 272 3.06 -16.15 -8.61
C PHE A 272 1.62 -16.63 -8.84
N THR A 273 0.65 -16.08 -8.11
CA THR A 273 -0.78 -16.35 -8.34
C THR A 273 -1.18 -16.02 -9.79
N PHE A 274 -0.75 -14.86 -10.30
CA PHE A 274 -0.97 -14.46 -11.69
C PHE A 274 -0.39 -15.49 -12.67
N GLY A 275 0.84 -15.96 -12.48
CA GLY A 275 1.45 -16.98 -13.32
C GLY A 275 0.65 -18.29 -13.37
N HIS A 276 -0.01 -18.67 -12.27
CA HIS A 276 -0.92 -19.82 -12.27
C HIS A 276 -2.20 -19.54 -13.07
N TYR A 277 -2.77 -18.33 -12.99
CA TYR A 277 -3.95 -17.94 -13.78
C TYR A 277 -3.68 -17.97 -15.27
N VAL A 278 -2.52 -17.48 -15.71
CA VAL A 278 -2.15 -17.47 -17.13
C VAL A 278 -1.44 -18.75 -17.59
N LYS A 279 -1.21 -19.71 -16.68
CA LYS A 279 -0.53 -20.99 -16.92
C LYS A 279 0.89 -20.84 -17.48
N ASP A 280 1.57 -19.73 -17.15
CA ASP A 280 2.94 -19.44 -17.56
C ASP A 280 3.71 -18.72 -16.43
N LEU A 281 4.49 -19.46 -15.67
CA LEU A 281 5.31 -18.94 -14.59
C LEU A 281 6.49 -18.06 -15.07
N ARG A 282 6.81 -18.07 -16.36
CA ARG A 282 7.85 -17.19 -16.92
C ARG A 282 7.40 -15.72 -16.84
N GLN A 283 6.10 -15.46 -16.96
CA GLN A 283 5.51 -14.13 -16.78
C GLN A 283 5.75 -13.62 -15.33
N SER A 284 5.46 -14.45 -14.33
CA SER A 284 5.72 -14.10 -12.93
C SER A 284 7.20 -13.80 -12.68
N ARG A 285 8.11 -14.63 -13.22
CA ARG A 285 9.56 -14.42 -13.05
C ARG A 285 10.03 -13.10 -13.67
N ALA A 286 9.51 -12.74 -14.85
CA ALA A 286 9.85 -11.48 -15.50
C ALA A 286 9.33 -10.27 -14.69
N ILE A 287 8.10 -10.34 -14.20
CA ILE A 287 7.50 -9.28 -13.37
C ILE A 287 8.28 -9.13 -12.06
N ILE A 288 8.56 -10.22 -11.33
CA ILE A 288 9.35 -10.20 -10.11
C ILE A 288 10.76 -9.64 -10.36
N ALA A 289 11.41 -10.01 -11.45
CA ALA A 289 12.73 -9.49 -11.78
C ALA A 289 12.71 -7.97 -12.00
N CYS A 290 11.67 -7.43 -12.66
CA CYS A 290 11.48 -5.98 -12.83
C CYS A 290 11.25 -5.30 -11.47
N MET A 291 10.34 -5.83 -10.64
CA MET A 291 10.04 -5.31 -9.31
C MET A 291 11.29 -5.30 -8.41
N LEU A 292 12.04 -6.40 -8.39
CA LEU A 292 13.29 -6.51 -7.63
C LEU A 292 14.35 -5.53 -8.13
N ALA A 293 14.50 -5.35 -9.45
CA ALA A 293 15.46 -4.39 -10.00
C ALA A 293 15.15 -2.97 -9.53
N LEU A 294 13.89 -2.53 -9.62
CA LEU A 294 13.46 -1.21 -9.15
C LEU A 294 13.65 -1.06 -7.63
N PHE A 295 13.27 -2.08 -6.84
CA PHE A 295 13.43 -2.07 -5.39
C PHE A 295 14.89 -1.99 -4.97
N LEU A 296 15.77 -2.73 -5.62
CA LEU A 296 17.21 -2.72 -5.33
C LEU A 296 17.87 -1.39 -5.73
N ILE A 297 17.48 -0.80 -6.86
CA ILE A 297 17.96 0.52 -7.27
C ILE A 297 17.54 1.58 -6.23
N GLY A 298 16.26 1.63 -5.87
CA GLY A 298 15.76 2.57 -4.87
C GLY A 298 16.41 2.34 -3.50
N GLY A 299 16.48 1.09 -3.05
CA GLY A 299 17.10 0.71 -1.78
C GLY A 299 18.58 1.07 -1.69
N ALA A 300 19.35 0.78 -2.73
CA ALA A 300 20.76 1.13 -2.79
C ALA A 300 20.99 2.66 -2.78
N THR A 301 20.18 3.41 -3.55
CA THR A 301 20.23 4.87 -3.58
C THR A 301 19.88 5.46 -2.21
N SER A 302 18.83 4.97 -1.57
CA SER A 302 18.40 5.46 -0.26
C SER A 302 19.43 5.11 0.83
N LEU A 303 19.98 3.88 0.84
CA LEU A 303 21.06 3.50 1.77
C LEU A 303 22.30 4.38 1.57
N TRP A 304 22.71 4.58 0.33
CA TRP A 304 23.85 5.43 0.06
C TRP A 304 23.61 6.85 0.55
N ALA A 305 22.44 7.45 0.29
CA ALA A 305 22.09 8.79 0.72
C ALA A 305 22.05 8.92 2.26
N GLU A 306 21.46 7.96 2.96
CA GLU A 306 21.33 8.00 4.43
C GLU A 306 22.63 7.75 5.18
N TYR A 307 23.64 7.16 4.55
CA TYR A 307 24.98 7.04 5.14
C TYR A 307 25.88 8.22 4.83
N GLN A 308 25.43 9.23 4.05
CA GLN A 308 26.17 10.50 3.90
C GLN A 308 25.91 11.39 5.13
N PRO A 309 26.95 12.06 5.64
CA PRO A 309 26.78 13.05 6.72
C PRO A 309 25.83 14.17 6.28
N ASN A 310 24.86 14.53 7.10
CA ASN A 310 23.97 15.65 6.82
C ASN A 310 24.73 16.97 7.00
N PRO A 311 24.91 17.82 5.96
CA PRO A 311 25.67 19.05 6.05
C PRO A 311 25.11 20.03 7.07
N THR A 312 23.80 20.08 7.27
CA THR A 312 23.16 20.95 8.26
C THR A 312 23.57 20.59 9.69
N LEU A 313 23.64 19.29 10.02
CA LEU A 313 24.10 18.81 11.32
C LEU A 313 25.61 19.02 11.51
N ASN A 314 26.41 18.86 10.46
CA ASN A 314 27.84 19.18 10.51
C ASN A 314 28.09 20.67 10.81
N ASN A 315 27.31 21.57 10.18
CA ASN A 315 27.38 23.01 10.43
C ASN A 315 26.97 23.36 11.87
N ALA A 316 26.11 22.56 12.50
CA ALA A 316 25.75 22.68 13.90
C ALA A 316 26.76 22.02 14.87
N ALA A 317 27.92 21.58 14.37
CA ALA A 317 28.98 20.90 15.12
C ALA A 317 28.51 19.59 15.79
N VAL A 318 27.54 18.91 15.21
CA VAL A 318 27.08 17.58 15.67
C VAL A 318 27.94 16.50 15.01
N GLU A 319 28.65 15.72 15.80
CA GLU A 319 29.41 14.58 15.31
C GLU A 319 28.48 13.47 14.80
N GLN A 320 28.68 13.00 13.57
CA GLN A 320 27.84 12.02 12.91
C GLN A 320 28.69 10.82 12.45
N THR A 321 28.39 9.64 12.98
CA THR A 321 28.83 8.37 12.39
C THR A 321 27.84 7.87 11.32
N ALA A 322 26.53 8.15 11.53
CA ALA A 322 25.43 8.09 10.58
C ALA A 322 24.31 8.98 11.13
N PRO A 323 23.53 9.68 10.30
CA PRO A 323 22.47 10.54 10.78
C PRO A 323 21.34 9.68 11.41
N LEU A 324 21.13 9.88 12.72
CA LEU A 324 20.07 9.20 13.49
C LEU A 324 18.86 10.11 13.77
N GLU A 325 18.90 11.37 13.30
CA GLU A 325 17.77 12.28 13.42
C GLU A 325 16.52 11.65 12.79
N GLY A 326 15.41 11.66 13.51
CA GLY A 326 14.16 11.04 13.11
C GLY A 326 14.16 9.52 13.00
N LYS A 327 15.25 8.84 13.36
CA LYS A 327 15.37 7.37 13.30
C LYS A 327 15.42 6.77 14.70
N GLU A 328 14.77 5.62 14.86
CA GLU A 328 14.81 4.89 16.13
C GLU A 328 16.19 4.28 16.37
N ALA A 329 16.84 4.67 17.45
CA ALA A 329 18.16 4.14 17.83
C ALA A 329 18.16 2.60 18.02
N ARG A 330 17.01 2.03 18.40
CA ARG A 330 16.81 0.57 18.52
C ARG A 330 17.04 -0.19 17.21
N PHE A 331 16.77 0.45 16.08
CA PHE A 331 16.78 -0.18 14.75
C PHE A 331 17.95 0.30 13.89
N GLY A 332 18.34 1.56 14.06
CA GLY A 332 19.41 2.18 13.29
C GLY A 332 19.02 2.54 11.84
N THR A 333 19.99 3.08 11.11
CA THR A 333 19.80 3.66 9.78
C THR A 333 19.35 2.62 8.75
N THR A 334 20.00 1.47 8.67
CA THR A 334 19.68 0.44 7.66
C THR A 334 18.26 -0.08 7.79
N ALA A 335 17.78 -0.34 9.01
CA ALA A 335 16.43 -0.85 9.22
C ALA A 335 15.37 0.22 8.89
N THR A 336 15.66 1.50 9.18
CA THR A 336 14.77 2.61 8.81
C THR A 336 14.68 2.77 7.29
N VAL A 337 15.80 2.73 6.58
CA VAL A 337 15.83 2.80 5.11
C VAL A 337 15.08 1.62 4.50
N LEU A 338 15.35 0.40 4.96
CA LEU A 338 14.66 -0.80 4.47
C LEU A 338 13.14 -0.68 4.64
N TRP A 339 12.68 -0.15 5.79
CA TRP A 339 11.26 0.09 6.02
C TRP A 339 10.70 1.18 5.11
N SER A 340 11.37 2.33 5.01
CA SER A 340 10.94 3.46 4.16
C SER A 340 10.79 3.04 2.70
N VAL A 341 11.79 2.32 2.15
CA VAL A 341 11.73 1.82 0.77
C VAL A 341 10.63 0.77 0.61
N THR A 342 10.46 -0.13 1.59
CA THR A 342 9.45 -1.19 1.53
C THR A 342 8.04 -0.62 1.60
N THR A 343 7.77 0.29 2.53
CA THR A 343 6.44 0.87 2.74
C THR A 343 5.98 1.72 1.56
N THR A 344 6.89 2.48 0.94
CA THR A 344 6.58 3.32 -0.23
C THR A 344 6.53 2.52 -1.53
N ALA A 345 7.25 1.41 -1.62
CA ALA A 345 7.13 0.46 -2.72
C ALA A 345 5.84 -0.38 -2.67
N ALA A 346 5.24 -0.54 -1.49
CA ALA A 346 4.18 -1.50 -1.22
C ALA A 346 2.80 -0.89 -0.95
N SER A 347 2.61 0.42 -1.08
CA SER A 347 1.33 1.06 -0.71
C SER A 347 0.88 0.71 0.72
N ASN A 348 1.84 0.74 1.67
CA ASN A 348 1.54 0.37 3.06
C ASN A 348 1.32 1.59 3.96
N GLY A 349 2.26 2.54 3.98
CA GLY A 349 2.16 3.76 4.78
C GLY A 349 2.70 3.65 6.22
N SER A 350 2.97 2.46 6.76
CA SER A 350 3.60 2.35 8.09
C SER A 350 5.05 2.84 8.06
N VAL A 351 5.49 3.42 9.17
CA VAL A 351 6.84 3.97 9.31
C VAL A 351 7.46 3.53 10.63
N ASN A 352 8.74 3.20 10.63
CA ASN A 352 9.52 2.94 11.85
C ASN A 352 10.54 4.05 12.14
N GLY A 353 10.43 5.17 11.45
CA GLY A 353 11.20 6.39 11.59
C GLY A 353 10.51 7.53 10.85
N MET A 354 10.95 8.75 11.08
CA MET A 354 10.33 9.95 10.52
C MET A 354 10.84 10.19 9.10
N HIS A 355 9.96 10.10 8.11
CA HIS A 355 10.33 10.31 6.71
C HIS A 355 10.74 11.76 6.41
N ASP A 356 10.24 12.73 7.17
CA ASP A 356 10.61 14.13 7.07
C ASP A 356 12.10 14.39 7.35
N SER A 357 12.71 13.52 8.17
CA SER A 357 14.13 13.57 8.55
C SER A 357 15.05 12.75 7.64
N LEU A 358 14.54 12.18 6.56
CA LEU A 358 15.37 11.50 5.57
C LEU A 358 16.20 12.52 4.78
N ASN A 359 17.44 12.15 4.45
CA ASN A 359 18.24 12.96 3.53
C ASN A 359 17.47 13.15 2.19
N PRO A 360 17.61 14.29 1.51
CA PRO A 360 16.72 14.66 0.39
C PRO A 360 16.61 13.61 -0.72
N LEU A 361 17.71 12.93 -1.07
CA LEU A 361 17.68 11.87 -2.09
C LEU A 361 16.97 10.60 -1.59
N SER A 362 17.03 10.30 -0.31
CA SER A 362 16.28 9.19 0.28
C SER A 362 14.78 9.50 0.31
N GLY A 363 14.40 10.74 0.68
CA GLY A 363 13.03 11.25 0.57
C GLY A 363 12.51 11.23 -0.88
N MET A 364 13.40 11.55 -1.85
CA MET A 364 13.09 11.44 -3.28
C MET A 364 12.78 10.00 -3.70
N VAL A 365 13.53 9.02 -3.21
CA VAL A 365 13.25 7.60 -3.50
C VAL A 365 11.85 7.22 -3.00
N ALA A 366 11.48 7.65 -1.80
CA ALA A 366 10.14 7.41 -1.26
C ALA A 366 9.04 8.03 -2.15
N LEU A 367 9.23 9.27 -2.60
CA LEU A 367 8.33 9.94 -3.56
C LEU A 367 8.24 9.19 -4.89
N VAL A 368 9.38 8.83 -5.48
CA VAL A 368 9.44 8.11 -6.77
C VAL A 368 8.71 6.77 -6.69
N ASN A 369 8.93 5.99 -5.62
CA ASN A 369 8.25 4.72 -5.42
C ASN A 369 6.72 4.86 -5.49
N MET A 370 6.17 5.89 -4.85
CA MET A 370 4.73 6.19 -4.89
C MET A 370 4.29 6.75 -6.26
N MET A 371 5.07 7.67 -6.85
CA MET A 371 4.75 8.35 -8.12
C MET A 371 4.75 7.42 -9.33
N VAL A 372 5.53 6.35 -9.32
CA VAL A 372 5.46 5.33 -10.39
C VAL A 372 4.22 4.43 -10.25
N GLY A 373 3.31 4.72 -9.30
CA GLY A 373 2.07 4.00 -9.08
C GLY A 373 2.21 2.79 -8.16
N GLU A 374 3.23 2.79 -7.29
CA GLU A 374 3.50 1.73 -6.31
C GLU A 374 3.53 0.32 -6.92
N VAL A 375 4.09 0.23 -8.12
CA VAL A 375 4.18 -1.04 -8.87
C VAL A 375 5.38 -1.90 -8.46
N ILE A 376 6.19 -1.40 -7.53
CA ILE A 376 7.35 -2.11 -6.98
C ILE A 376 6.83 -2.98 -5.83
N PHE A 377 6.29 -4.15 -6.12
CA PHE A 377 5.45 -5.03 -5.30
C PHE A 377 4.04 -4.48 -5.08
N GLY A 378 3.90 -3.25 -4.58
CA GLY A 378 2.66 -2.52 -4.36
C GLY A 378 1.78 -3.12 -3.25
N GLY A 379 0.58 -2.59 -3.10
CA GLY A 379 -0.41 -3.09 -2.15
C GLY A 379 -0.99 -4.45 -2.51
N VAL A 380 -1.66 -5.10 -1.54
CA VAL A 380 -2.34 -6.39 -1.75
C VAL A 380 -3.32 -6.30 -2.94
N GLY A 381 -2.95 -6.92 -4.04
CA GLY A 381 -3.65 -6.83 -5.32
C GLY A 381 -3.33 -5.57 -6.11
N ALA A 382 -3.34 -4.39 -5.47
CA ALA A 382 -3.19 -3.10 -6.14
C ALA A 382 -1.88 -2.97 -6.92
N GLY A 383 -0.78 -3.32 -6.32
CA GLY A 383 0.52 -3.24 -6.99
C GLY A 383 0.62 -4.11 -8.22
N LEU A 384 0.10 -5.33 -8.15
CA LEU A 384 0.18 -6.23 -9.29
C LEU A 384 -0.78 -5.83 -10.42
N TYR A 385 -2.02 -5.37 -10.13
CA TYR A 385 -2.84 -4.88 -11.23
C TYR A 385 -2.24 -3.60 -11.86
N GLY A 386 -1.64 -2.70 -11.08
CA GLY A 386 -0.87 -1.57 -11.60
C GLY A 386 0.33 -1.98 -12.46
N MET A 387 1.10 -2.96 -12.01
CA MET A 387 2.21 -3.53 -12.78
C MET A 387 1.72 -4.17 -14.09
N LEU A 388 0.59 -4.89 -14.08
CA LEU A 388 0.01 -5.49 -15.28
C LEU A 388 -0.43 -4.42 -16.30
N LEU A 389 -0.91 -3.26 -15.85
CA LEU A 389 -1.18 -2.14 -16.75
C LEU A 389 0.12 -1.64 -17.41
N ASN A 390 1.21 -1.50 -16.64
CA ASN A 390 2.52 -1.14 -17.19
C ASN A 390 3.05 -2.20 -18.17
N VAL A 391 2.82 -3.49 -17.90
CA VAL A 391 3.12 -4.57 -18.85
C VAL A 391 2.36 -4.36 -20.17
N LEU A 392 1.06 -4.05 -20.11
CA LEU A 392 0.25 -3.80 -21.31
C LEU A 392 0.72 -2.55 -22.06
N ILE A 393 1.13 -1.50 -21.36
CA ILE A 393 1.70 -0.28 -21.96
C ILE A 393 3.03 -0.58 -22.63
N ALA A 394 3.93 -1.30 -21.97
CA ALA A 394 5.23 -1.68 -22.54
C ALA A 394 5.07 -2.54 -23.80
N VAL A 395 4.14 -3.50 -23.78
CA VAL A 395 3.82 -4.33 -24.95
C VAL A 395 3.18 -3.50 -26.06
N PHE A 396 2.32 -2.55 -25.72
CA PHE A 396 1.70 -1.64 -26.69
C PHE A 396 2.77 -0.77 -27.39
N LEU A 397 3.65 -0.14 -26.64
CA LEU A 397 4.75 0.68 -27.18
C LEU A 397 5.69 -0.17 -28.05
N ALA A 398 6.13 -1.32 -27.55
CA ALA A 398 6.99 -2.21 -28.31
C ALA A 398 6.33 -2.67 -29.63
N GLY A 399 5.04 -3.01 -29.60
CA GLY A 399 4.28 -3.39 -30.78
C GLY A 399 4.25 -2.29 -31.84
N LEU A 400 3.98 -1.04 -31.42
CA LEU A 400 3.97 0.11 -32.33
C LEU A 400 5.35 0.38 -32.93
N MET A 401 6.41 0.32 -32.13
CA MET A 401 7.79 0.58 -32.58
C MET A 401 8.25 -0.41 -33.66
N ILE A 402 7.84 -1.66 -33.58
CA ILE A 402 8.20 -2.71 -34.56
C ILE A 402 7.17 -2.89 -35.66
N GLY A 403 6.13 -2.03 -35.73
CA GLY A 403 5.09 -2.06 -36.74
C GLY A 403 4.18 -3.30 -36.69
N ARG A 404 3.95 -3.87 -35.49
CA ARG A 404 3.11 -5.05 -35.26
C ARG A 404 1.90 -4.71 -34.40
N THR A 405 0.82 -5.46 -34.56
CA THR A 405 -0.35 -5.34 -33.70
C THR A 405 0.03 -5.70 -32.26
N PRO A 406 -0.11 -4.79 -31.28
CA PRO A 406 0.20 -5.08 -29.88
C PRO A 406 -0.70 -6.20 -29.35
N GLU A 407 -0.10 -7.22 -28.75
CA GLU A 407 -0.83 -8.33 -28.14
C GLU A 407 -0.14 -8.81 -26.86
N TYR A 408 -0.94 -9.17 -25.85
CA TYR A 408 -0.45 -9.77 -24.62
C TYR A 408 -1.12 -11.13 -24.40
N LEU A 409 -0.31 -12.19 -24.26
CA LEU A 409 -0.77 -13.57 -24.09
C LEU A 409 -1.84 -14.00 -25.12
N GLY A 410 -1.63 -13.60 -26.38
CA GLY A 410 -2.52 -13.91 -27.50
C GLY A 410 -3.78 -13.06 -27.58
N LYS A 411 -3.91 -12.02 -26.75
CA LYS A 411 -5.02 -11.06 -26.79
C LYS A 411 -4.56 -9.73 -27.38
N LYS A 412 -5.22 -9.28 -28.43
CA LYS A 412 -4.90 -8.01 -29.10
C LYS A 412 -5.36 -6.84 -28.25
N LEU A 413 -4.48 -5.84 -28.11
CA LEU A 413 -4.78 -4.55 -27.50
C LEU A 413 -5.32 -3.60 -28.57
N GLN A 414 -6.59 -3.24 -28.47
CA GLN A 414 -7.30 -2.38 -29.39
C GLN A 414 -7.58 -1.01 -28.76
N ALA A 415 -8.20 -0.09 -29.49
CA ALA A 415 -8.45 1.28 -29.05
C ALA A 415 -9.11 1.36 -27.66
N ARG A 416 -10.09 0.50 -27.37
CA ARG A 416 -10.78 0.48 -26.07
C ARG A 416 -9.85 0.16 -24.90
N GLU A 417 -9.01 -0.86 -25.03
CA GLU A 417 -8.05 -1.22 -24.00
C GLU A 417 -7.03 -0.10 -23.80
N VAL A 418 -6.54 0.49 -24.87
CA VAL A 418 -5.59 1.60 -24.81
C VAL A 418 -6.21 2.85 -24.16
N GLN A 419 -7.47 3.18 -24.47
CA GLN A 419 -8.18 4.28 -23.80
C GLN A 419 -8.28 4.04 -22.28
N LEU A 420 -8.64 2.83 -21.85
CA LEU A 420 -8.71 2.50 -20.43
C LEU A 420 -7.33 2.58 -19.74
N LEU A 421 -6.26 2.14 -20.42
CA LEU A 421 -4.89 2.29 -19.92
C LEU A 421 -4.50 3.76 -19.76
N VAL A 422 -4.81 4.61 -20.76
CA VAL A 422 -4.51 6.06 -20.70
C VAL A 422 -5.28 6.74 -19.55
N VAL A 423 -6.58 6.45 -19.42
CA VAL A 423 -7.38 7.00 -18.29
C VAL A 423 -6.74 6.61 -16.96
N THR A 424 -6.33 5.36 -16.80
CA THR A 424 -5.70 4.91 -15.55
C THR A 424 -4.37 5.62 -15.27
N LEU A 425 -3.55 5.85 -16.31
CA LEU A 425 -2.28 6.59 -16.18
C LEU A 425 -2.48 8.04 -15.72
N LEU A 426 -3.60 8.67 -16.09
CA LEU A 426 -3.87 10.07 -15.72
C LEU A 426 -4.37 10.25 -14.28
N VAL A 427 -4.76 9.18 -13.59
CA VAL A 427 -5.29 9.26 -12.22
C VAL A 427 -4.26 9.85 -11.25
N MET A 428 -3.04 9.32 -11.24
CA MET A 428 -1.97 9.80 -10.37
C MET A 428 -1.58 11.26 -10.65
N PRO A 429 -1.30 11.69 -11.89
CA PRO A 429 -1.02 13.08 -12.20
C PRO A 429 -2.11 14.04 -11.74
N VAL A 430 -3.38 13.70 -11.90
CA VAL A 430 -4.49 14.53 -11.44
C VAL A 430 -4.47 14.67 -9.91
N GLY A 431 -4.36 13.57 -9.19
CA GLY A 431 -4.30 13.62 -7.73
C GLY A 431 -3.08 14.37 -7.19
N VAL A 432 -1.90 14.06 -7.71
CA VAL A 432 -0.63 14.64 -7.20
C VAL A 432 -0.44 16.08 -7.66
N LEU A 433 -0.54 16.33 -8.96
CA LEU A 433 -0.15 17.63 -9.53
C LEU A 433 -1.26 18.68 -9.39
N VAL A 434 -2.53 18.31 -9.66
CA VAL A 434 -3.63 19.28 -9.60
C VAL A 434 -4.00 19.60 -8.15
N LEU A 435 -4.24 18.58 -7.31
CA LEU A 435 -4.60 18.84 -5.90
C LEU A 435 -3.41 19.41 -5.12
N GLY A 436 -2.18 18.95 -5.39
CA GLY A 436 -0.98 19.51 -4.80
C GLY A 436 -0.74 20.97 -5.18
N ALA A 437 -0.96 21.35 -6.45
CA ALA A 437 -0.87 22.74 -6.90
C ALA A 437 -1.92 23.63 -6.24
N ILE A 438 -3.17 23.17 -6.11
CA ILE A 438 -4.21 23.89 -5.38
C ILE A 438 -3.77 24.12 -3.94
N ALA A 439 -3.30 23.11 -3.26
CA ALA A 439 -2.84 23.22 -1.87
C ALA A 439 -1.62 24.16 -1.71
N ALA A 440 -0.71 24.18 -2.67
CA ALA A 440 0.45 25.06 -2.64
C ALA A 440 0.08 26.54 -2.86
N THR A 441 -1.06 26.83 -3.51
CA THR A 441 -1.51 28.21 -3.83
C THR A 441 -2.51 28.76 -2.81
N VAL A 442 -3.15 27.91 -2.01
CA VAL A 442 -4.10 28.34 -0.96
C VAL A 442 -3.33 28.75 0.30
N PRO A 443 -3.40 30.03 0.73
CA PRO A 443 -2.60 30.52 1.86
C PRO A 443 -2.77 29.74 3.17
N SER A 444 -4.01 29.33 3.48
CA SER A 444 -4.29 28.55 4.71
C SER A 444 -3.70 27.14 4.67
N ALA A 445 -3.52 26.55 3.48
CA ALA A 445 -2.87 25.27 3.31
C ALA A 445 -1.33 25.41 3.35
N ALA A 446 -0.80 26.43 2.67
CA ALA A 446 0.65 26.71 2.69
C ALA A 446 1.15 27.08 4.10
N ALA A 447 0.31 27.68 4.94
CA ALA A 447 0.64 28.00 6.33
C ALA A 447 0.79 26.78 7.25
N THR A 448 0.40 25.58 6.81
CA THR A 448 0.53 24.33 7.59
C THR A 448 1.91 23.66 7.42
N ILE A 449 2.72 24.15 6.49
CA ILE A 449 4.08 23.67 6.22
C ILE A 449 4.99 24.11 7.35
N SER A 450 5.74 23.18 7.95
CA SER A 450 6.62 23.47 9.09
C SER A 450 7.99 24.02 8.68
N ASN A 451 8.46 23.68 7.49
CA ASN A 451 9.78 24.11 6.99
C ASN A 451 9.67 24.98 5.73
N PRO A 452 10.49 26.03 5.61
CA PRO A 452 10.46 26.89 4.41
C PRO A 452 11.15 26.24 3.21
N GLY A 453 10.91 26.78 2.00
CA GLY A 453 11.65 26.46 0.79
C GLY A 453 11.36 25.08 0.21
N ALA A 454 12.38 24.45 -0.37
CA ALA A 454 12.26 23.19 -1.10
C ALA A 454 11.79 22.01 -0.22
N HIS A 455 12.22 21.99 1.05
CA HIS A 455 11.77 20.97 1.99
C HIS A 455 10.26 21.07 2.30
N GLY A 456 9.77 22.28 2.58
CA GLY A 456 8.34 22.51 2.81
C GLY A 456 7.49 22.18 1.58
N PHE A 457 7.99 22.47 0.38
CA PHE A 457 7.33 22.01 -0.84
C PHE A 457 7.30 20.48 -0.91
N SER A 458 8.38 19.80 -0.54
CA SER A 458 8.45 18.34 -0.48
C SER A 458 7.46 17.75 0.54
N GLN A 459 7.25 18.40 1.71
CA GLN A 459 6.24 17.99 2.70
C GLN A 459 4.84 17.97 2.09
N LEU A 460 4.46 19.04 1.41
CA LEU A 460 3.17 19.15 0.75
C LEU A 460 3.04 18.15 -0.40
N LEU A 461 4.04 18.09 -1.28
CA LEU A 461 4.09 17.16 -2.40
C LEU A 461 3.96 15.71 -1.92
N TYR A 462 4.64 15.35 -0.83
CA TYR A 462 4.57 14.02 -0.24
C TYR A 462 3.16 13.66 0.23
N ALA A 463 2.49 14.57 0.93
CA ALA A 463 1.13 14.35 1.43
C ALA A 463 0.14 14.05 0.29
N TYR A 464 0.15 14.86 -0.78
CA TYR A 464 -0.74 14.66 -1.92
C TYR A 464 -0.34 13.45 -2.79
N THR A 465 0.96 13.13 -2.87
CA THR A 465 1.43 11.91 -3.51
C THR A 465 0.97 10.68 -2.75
N SER A 466 1.17 10.64 -1.44
CA SER A 466 0.76 9.53 -0.57
C SER A 466 -0.75 9.31 -0.59
N ALA A 467 -1.55 10.39 -0.50
CA ALA A 467 -3.00 10.29 -0.59
C ALA A 467 -3.47 9.73 -1.94
N SER A 468 -2.92 10.26 -3.05
CA SER A 468 -3.33 9.87 -4.40
C SER A 468 -2.83 8.49 -4.82
N ALA A 469 -1.70 8.04 -4.26
CA ALA A 469 -1.19 6.68 -4.41
C ALA A 469 -1.90 5.67 -3.49
N ASN A 470 -2.70 6.14 -2.52
CA ASN A 470 -3.27 5.33 -1.43
C ASN A 470 -2.19 4.66 -0.56
N ASN A 471 -1.08 5.36 -0.29
CA ASN A 471 0.02 4.87 0.54
C ASN A 471 -0.24 5.05 2.03
N GLY A 472 -0.48 6.29 2.47
CA GLY A 472 -0.74 6.63 3.88
C GLY A 472 0.46 7.17 4.66
N SER A 473 1.70 6.99 4.21
CA SER A 473 2.86 7.59 4.86
C SER A 473 2.89 9.11 4.70
N ALA A 474 3.47 9.81 5.67
CA ALA A 474 3.66 11.26 5.64
C ALA A 474 5.13 11.60 5.93
N PHE A 475 5.57 12.78 5.52
CA PHE A 475 6.83 13.30 6.04
C PHE A 475 6.74 13.59 7.53
N GLY A 476 5.59 14.09 8.02
CA GLY A 476 5.36 14.34 9.44
C GLY A 476 5.47 15.80 9.85
N GLY A 477 6.03 16.65 8.99
CA GLY A 477 6.15 18.09 9.22
C GLY A 477 4.97 18.94 8.75
N LEU A 478 3.96 18.33 8.09
CA LEU A 478 2.77 19.03 7.61
C LEU A 478 1.66 19.00 8.66
N GLY A 479 1.13 20.17 9.03
CA GLY A 479 -0.05 20.31 9.88
C GLY A 479 -1.35 19.92 9.16
N ALA A 480 -1.51 18.63 8.84
CA ALA A 480 -2.56 18.14 7.95
C ALA A 480 -3.96 18.07 8.55
N ASN A 481 -4.13 18.22 9.87
CA ASN A 481 -5.46 18.19 10.50
C ASN A 481 -6.17 19.54 10.41
N THR A 482 -6.53 19.92 9.20
CA THR A 482 -7.36 21.10 8.93
C THR A 482 -8.54 20.69 8.02
N PRO A 483 -9.67 21.39 8.05
CA PRO A 483 -10.79 21.07 7.16
C PRO A 483 -10.39 21.03 5.68
N PHE A 484 -9.50 21.93 5.25
CA PHE A 484 -8.99 21.95 3.88
C PHE A 484 -8.26 20.65 3.53
N HIS A 485 -7.23 20.28 4.30
CA HIS A 485 -6.44 19.08 4.02
C HIS A 485 -7.24 17.80 4.23
N ASN A 486 -8.09 17.74 5.26
CA ASN A 486 -8.96 16.58 5.49
C ASN A 486 -9.85 16.28 4.27
N LEU A 487 -10.45 17.31 3.66
CA LEU A 487 -11.30 17.13 2.47
C LEU A 487 -10.49 16.88 1.20
N MET A 488 -9.41 17.63 0.97
CA MET A 488 -8.62 17.53 -0.26
C MET A 488 -7.81 16.22 -0.33
N LEU A 489 -7.20 15.79 0.78
CA LEU A 489 -6.52 14.49 0.84
C LEU A 489 -7.53 13.35 0.72
N GLY A 490 -8.73 13.48 1.34
CA GLY A 490 -9.83 12.54 1.16
C GLY A 490 -10.23 12.40 -0.31
N LEU A 491 -10.36 13.51 -1.03
CA LEU A 491 -10.63 13.51 -2.47
C LEU A 491 -9.51 12.83 -3.26
N GLY A 492 -8.24 13.12 -2.93
CA GLY A 492 -7.07 12.47 -3.54
C GLY A 492 -7.11 10.95 -3.37
N MET A 493 -7.42 10.47 -2.17
CA MET A 493 -7.56 9.03 -1.86
C MET A 493 -8.69 8.37 -2.66
N LEU A 494 -9.85 9.03 -2.81
CA LEU A 494 -10.97 8.53 -3.62
C LEU A 494 -10.60 8.45 -5.10
N ILE A 495 -9.96 9.50 -5.64
CA ILE A 495 -9.46 9.53 -7.03
C ILE A 495 -8.46 8.39 -7.23
N GLY A 496 -7.46 8.26 -6.36
CA GLY A 496 -6.45 7.21 -6.44
C GLY A 496 -7.06 5.82 -6.46
N ARG A 497 -7.97 5.51 -5.53
CA ARG A 497 -8.54 4.17 -5.40
C ARG A 497 -9.50 3.82 -6.53
N PHE A 498 -10.56 4.61 -6.69
CA PHE A 498 -11.64 4.28 -7.62
C PHE A 498 -11.35 4.71 -9.05
N GLY A 499 -10.60 5.79 -9.25
CA GLY A 499 -10.08 6.16 -10.57
C GLY A 499 -9.22 5.06 -11.20
N TYR A 500 -8.56 4.24 -10.38
CA TYR A 500 -7.79 3.06 -10.82
C TYR A 500 -8.67 1.81 -10.99
N ILE A 501 -9.45 1.45 -9.96
CA ILE A 501 -10.21 0.19 -9.92
C ILE A 501 -11.26 0.12 -11.05
N LEU A 502 -11.96 1.21 -11.34
CA LEU A 502 -13.04 1.21 -12.33
C LEU A 502 -12.54 0.90 -13.75
N PRO A 503 -11.50 1.58 -14.28
CA PRO A 503 -10.93 1.21 -15.58
C PRO A 503 -10.31 -0.18 -15.58
N VAL A 504 -9.69 -0.64 -14.48
CA VAL A 504 -9.11 -1.98 -14.36
C VAL A 504 -10.18 -3.06 -14.53
N LEU A 505 -11.33 -2.93 -13.87
CA LEU A 505 -12.44 -3.88 -14.01
C LEU A 505 -13.08 -3.85 -15.42
N ALA A 506 -13.20 -2.65 -16.01
CA ALA A 506 -13.65 -2.51 -17.40
C ALA A 506 -12.67 -3.16 -18.37
N LEU A 507 -11.36 -3.01 -18.16
CA LEU A 507 -10.29 -3.65 -18.92
C LEU A 507 -10.35 -5.18 -18.77
N ALA A 508 -10.51 -5.68 -17.54
CA ALA A 508 -10.69 -7.10 -17.27
C ALA A 508 -11.87 -7.69 -18.04
N GLY A 509 -13.01 -6.99 -18.03
CA GLY A 509 -14.20 -7.38 -18.80
C GLY A 509 -13.95 -7.38 -20.31
N SER A 510 -13.27 -6.35 -20.84
CA SER A 510 -12.92 -6.28 -22.25
C SER A 510 -11.98 -7.42 -22.66
N LEU A 511 -10.94 -7.69 -21.86
CA LEU A 511 -9.99 -8.77 -22.14
C LEU A 511 -10.63 -10.16 -22.02
N ALA A 512 -11.57 -10.37 -21.09
CA ALA A 512 -12.26 -11.65 -20.92
C ALA A 512 -13.05 -12.05 -22.18
N MET A 513 -13.70 -11.09 -22.84
CA MET A 513 -14.51 -11.32 -24.05
C MET A 513 -13.67 -11.68 -25.29
N LYS A 514 -12.36 -11.38 -25.27
CA LYS A 514 -11.50 -11.63 -26.44
C LYS A 514 -11.21 -13.11 -26.65
N LYS A 515 -11.16 -13.49 -27.91
CA LYS A 515 -10.57 -14.77 -28.34
C LYS A 515 -9.06 -14.68 -28.16
N SER A 516 -8.44 -15.72 -27.62
CA SER A 516 -6.99 -15.82 -27.58
C SER A 516 -6.49 -16.53 -28.83
N ALA A 517 -5.67 -15.86 -29.62
CA ALA A 517 -4.92 -16.51 -30.70
C ALA A 517 -3.73 -17.30 -30.11
N PRO A 518 -3.26 -18.38 -30.74
CA PRO A 518 -1.98 -18.98 -30.36
C PRO A 518 -0.89 -17.92 -30.46
N VAL A 519 -0.02 -17.85 -29.41
CA VAL A 519 1.15 -16.98 -29.46
C VAL A 519 2.05 -17.47 -30.60
N GLY A 520 2.08 -16.72 -31.68
CA GLY A 520 2.85 -17.07 -32.88
C GLY A 520 4.35 -16.81 -32.66
N GLN A 521 5.19 -17.42 -33.53
CA GLN A 521 6.65 -17.17 -33.54
C GLN A 521 6.99 -15.68 -33.75
N ASN A 522 6.05 -14.89 -34.23
CA ASN A 522 6.19 -13.46 -34.49
C ASN A 522 5.67 -12.56 -33.36
N SER A 523 5.13 -13.10 -32.29
CA SER A 523 4.71 -12.28 -31.12
C SER A 523 5.92 -11.76 -30.36
N PHE A 524 5.81 -10.53 -29.82
CA PHE A 524 6.86 -9.96 -28.97
C PHE A 524 6.98 -10.80 -27.68
N PRO A 525 8.18 -11.31 -27.33
CA PRO A 525 8.33 -12.13 -26.13
C PRO A 525 8.15 -11.27 -24.86
N THR A 526 7.17 -11.63 -24.03
CA THR A 526 6.83 -10.93 -22.79
C THR A 526 7.52 -11.54 -21.56
N HIS A 527 8.68 -12.12 -21.75
CA HIS A 527 9.52 -12.71 -20.71
C HIS A 527 11.00 -12.64 -21.12
N GLY A 528 11.89 -12.86 -20.17
CA GLY A 528 13.34 -12.79 -20.40
C GLY A 528 13.93 -11.38 -20.19
N PRO A 529 15.27 -11.26 -20.25
CA PRO A 529 15.98 -10.02 -19.86
C PRO A 529 15.57 -8.78 -20.67
N LEU A 530 15.40 -8.93 -21.98
CA LEU A 530 14.98 -7.83 -22.86
C LEU A 530 13.64 -7.23 -22.42
N PHE A 531 12.65 -8.10 -22.11
CA PHE A 531 11.35 -7.64 -21.66
C PHE A 531 11.44 -6.98 -20.27
N VAL A 532 12.22 -7.54 -19.35
CA VAL A 532 12.45 -6.95 -18.02
C VAL A 532 13.04 -5.55 -18.15
N THR A 533 14.07 -5.38 -18.99
CA THR A 533 14.68 -4.06 -19.24
C THR A 533 13.67 -3.09 -19.86
N LEU A 534 12.92 -3.52 -20.90
CA LEU A 534 11.91 -2.68 -21.53
C LEU A 534 10.85 -2.22 -20.53
N LEU A 535 10.33 -3.14 -19.72
CA LEU A 535 9.32 -2.84 -18.71
C LEU A 535 9.85 -1.86 -17.66
N THR A 536 11.07 -2.10 -17.13
CA THR A 536 11.72 -1.23 -16.17
C THR A 536 11.91 0.19 -16.72
N VAL A 537 12.44 0.30 -17.94
CA VAL A 537 12.65 1.59 -18.62
C VAL A 537 11.31 2.28 -18.90
N THR A 538 10.28 1.55 -19.32
CA THR A 538 8.94 2.12 -19.56
C THR A 538 8.36 2.74 -18.28
N ILE A 539 8.44 2.04 -17.14
CA ILE A 539 7.96 2.55 -15.86
C ILE A 539 8.70 3.83 -15.46
N LEU A 540 10.03 3.82 -15.55
CA LEU A 540 10.86 4.99 -15.20
C LEU A 540 10.65 6.17 -16.14
N LEU A 541 10.47 5.92 -17.44
CA LEU A 541 10.20 6.98 -18.43
C LEU A 541 8.83 7.63 -18.20
N VAL A 542 7.78 6.82 -18.00
CA VAL A 542 6.42 7.34 -17.76
C VAL A 542 6.39 8.14 -16.47
N GLY A 543 6.95 7.61 -15.38
CA GLY A 543 7.04 8.31 -14.09
C GLY A 543 7.91 9.57 -14.18
N GLY A 544 9.07 9.49 -14.80
CA GLY A 544 9.99 10.61 -14.97
C GLY A 544 9.40 11.74 -15.80
N LEU A 545 8.83 11.44 -16.97
CA LEU A 545 8.19 12.47 -17.82
C LEU A 545 7.02 13.17 -17.10
N THR A 546 6.34 12.47 -16.20
CA THR A 546 5.20 13.03 -15.48
C THR A 546 5.62 13.88 -14.28
N PHE A 547 6.58 13.43 -13.47
CA PHE A 547 6.82 13.99 -12.15
C PHE A 547 8.20 14.65 -11.97
N LEU A 548 9.12 14.54 -12.96
CA LEU A 548 10.45 15.12 -12.85
C LEU A 548 10.48 16.63 -12.47
N PRO A 549 9.57 17.48 -12.98
CA PRO A 549 9.57 18.90 -12.58
C PRO A 549 9.31 19.10 -11.08
N THR A 550 8.41 18.35 -10.48
CA THR A 550 8.10 18.47 -9.05
C THR A 550 9.21 17.89 -8.17
N LEU A 551 9.84 16.81 -8.61
CA LEU A 551 11.03 16.25 -7.94
C LEU A 551 12.22 17.20 -8.00
N ALA A 552 12.39 17.93 -9.11
CA ALA A 552 13.44 18.93 -9.26
C ALA A 552 13.24 20.13 -8.33
N LEU A 553 11.99 20.59 -8.15
CA LEU A 553 11.64 21.72 -7.28
C LEU A 553 11.68 21.39 -5.78
N GLY A 554 11.45 20.14 -5.42
CA GLY A 554 11.48 19.64 -4.04
C GLY A 554 12.85 19.01 -3.70
N PRO A 555 12.94 17.68 -3.64
CA PRO A 555 14.09 16.99 -3.07
C PRO A 555 15.42 17.24 -3.80
N VAL A 556 15.42 17.49 -5.12
CA VAL A 556 16.68 17.80 -5.85
C VAL A 556 17.16 19.20 -5.50
N ALA A 557 16.27 20.20 -5.49
CA ALA A 557 16.64 21.56 -5.09
C ALA A 557 17.11 21.62 -3.63
N GLU A 558 16.47 20.85 -2.75
CA GLU A 558 16.88 20.71 -1.36
C GLU A 558 18.28 20.11 -1.24
N HIS A 559 18.55 18.98 -1.90
CA HIS A 559 19.85 18.32 -1.91
C HIS A 559 20.97 19.28 -2.33
N LEU A 560 20.76 20.01 -3.43
CA LEU A 560 21.75 20.98 -3.93
C LEU A 560 21.93 22.18 -2.99
N SER A 561 20.86 22.67 -2.36
CA SER A 561 20.92 23.81 -1.43
C SER A 561 21.59 23.48 -0.11
N MET A 562 21.53 22.22 0.35
CA MET A 562 22.22 21.76 1.56
C MET A 562 23.72 21.56 1.35
N GLY A 563 24.22 21.51 0.12
CA GLY A 563 25.63 21.33 -0.19
C GLY A 563 26.12 19.88 -0.11
N PHE A 564 25.23 18.92 -0.37
CA PHE A 564 25.63 17.51 -0.53
C PHE A 564 26.52 17.28 -1.73
#